data_d63c1162d469b0addbde20eb02d693d7
#
_entry.id   d63c1162d469b0addbde20eb02d693d7
#
_cell.length_a   1.000
_cell.length_b   1.000
_cell.length_c   1.000
_cell.angle_alpha   90.00
_cell.angle_beta   90.00
_cell.angle_gamma   90.00
#
_symmetry.space_group_name_H-M   'P 1'
#
loop_
_entity.id
_entity.type
_entity.pdbx_description
1 polymer ?
#
loop_
_entity_poly.entity_id
_entity_poly.type
_entity_poly.pdbx_seq_one_letter_code
_entity_poly.pdbx_strand_id
1 'polypeptide(L)'
;MTTSSPIRRALISVSDKSGIVEFAKALSERGVALVSTGGTSKLLSENGLSVSDVSDLTGFPEMMDGRVKTLHPNVHGGLLAIRENAEHQTAMKEHNILPIDLLVVNLYPFEETRAAGKDYETCVENIDIGGPAMIRAAAKNHADVTTLVDNKDFASVLDEMDALSGGTSLELRKRLAQKAYARTAAYDAAISNWLAEALEIDLPDYRATGGRLQQGLRYGENPHQNAGFYVTGENRPGVATAVQVQGKELSYNNINDTDAAYELVSEFDVSNGATCAIIKHANPCGVATATSAVEAFELALRCDPVSAFGGIIALNQTLDGPTARRISALFTEVIIAPDADEEAREIISGKKNLRLLLAGGLPDPLATGLSVRTVSGGLLVQNRDAGRIELGDLKIVTEREPSEQEMADMLFAFRVGKHVKSNAIVYAKNGATVGIGAGQMSRLDSARIAARKSEDAAQAAGQSEPLVTGSVVASDAFFPFADGLLSAAEAGATAVIQPGGSIRDDEVIAAANEARLAMVFTGMRHFRH
;
A
#
# COMPACT_ATOMS: atom_id res chain seq x y z
N MET A 1 -18.92 -2.66 39.12
CA MET A 1 -18.39 -4.03 39.29
C MET A 1 -18.01 -4.53 37.93
N THR A 2 -16.75 -4.86 37.69
CA THR A 2 -16.29 -5.47 36.43
C THR A 2 -16.88 -6.88 36.37
N THR A 3 -17.84 -7.13 35.50
CA THR A 3 -18.40 -8.46 35.27
C THR A 3 -17.32 -9.34 34.66
N SER A 4 -16.66 -10.17 35.49
CA SER A 4 -15.73 -11.19 35.03
C SER A 4 -16.50 -12.40 34.54
N SER A 5 -16.09 -12.97 33.39
CA SER A 5 -16.63 -14.24 32.91
C SER A 5 -15.52 -15.30 32.97
N PRO A 6 -15.70 -16.37 33.81
CA PRO A 6 -14.68 -17.38 33.97
C PRO A 6 -14.52 -18.23 32.70
N ILE A 7 -13.30 -18.58 32.37
CA ILE A 7 -12.96 -19.47 31.24
C ILE A 7 -12.78 -20.88 31.79
N ARG A 8 -13.68 -21.79 31.47
CA ARG A 8 -13.66 -23.20 31.84
C ARG A 8 -13.40 -24.14 30.67
N ARG A 9 -13.77 -23.72 29.48
CA ARG A 9 -13.56 -24.49 28.23
C ARG A 9 -13.12 -23.60 27.13
N ALA A 10 -12.03 -24.00 26.45
CA ALA A 10 -11.49 -23.34 25.27
C ALA A 10 -11.66 -24.23 24.05
N LEU A 11 -12.16 -23.67 22.94
CA LEU A 11 -12.10 -24.28 21.61
C LEU A 11 -10.97 -23.63 20.82
N ILE A 12 -9.99 -24.45 20.41
CA ILE A 12 -8.77 -23.99 19.73
C ILE A 12 -8.70 -24.60 18.32
N SER A 13 -8.74 -23.77 17.30
CA SER A 13 -8.64 -24.20 15.90
C SER A 13 -7.83 -23.18 15.11
N VAL A 14 -6.53 -23.44 14.94
CA VAL A 14 -5.60 -22.48 14.34
C VAL A 14 -4.88 -23.05 13.12
N SER A 15 -4.71 -22.24 12.11
CA SER A 15 -3.87 -22.47 10.94
C SER A 15 -2.40 -22.16 11.26
N ASP A 16 -2.11 -20.90 11.64
CA ASP A 16 -0.83 -20.52 12.24
C ASP A 16 -0.75 -21.01 13.69
N LYS A 17 0.24 -21.86 13.94
CA LYS A 17 0.43 -22.54 15.24
C LYS A 17 1.44 -21.84 16.15
N SER A 18 1.90 -20.67 15.79
CA SER A 18 2.89 -19.90 16.55
C SER A 18 2.40 -19.58 17.97
N GLY A 19 3.13 -20.04 18.99
CA GLY A 19 2.84 -19.81 20.41
C GLY A 19 1.62 -20.54 20.98
N ILE A 20 0.95 -21.39 20.18
CA ILE A 20 -0.30 -22.03 20.61
C ILE A 20 -0.08 -23.11 21.67
N VAL A 21 1.06 -23.82 21.62
CA VAL A 21 1.38 -24.89 22.60
C VAL A 21 1.57 -24.28 23.99
N GLU A 22 2.35 -23.23 24.08
CA GLU A 22 2.62 -22.51 25.35
C GLU A 22 1.34 -21.89 25.90
N PHE A 23 0.51 -21.30 25.05
CA PHE A 23 -0.77 -20.73 25.45
C PHE A 23 -1.74 -21.81 25.94
N ALA A 24 -1.89 -22.92 25.21
CA ALA A 24 -2.75 -24.03 25.61
C ALA A 24 -2.28 -24.71 26.90
N LYS A 25 -0.96 -24.81 27.12
CA LYS A 25 -0.39 -25.29 28.38
C LYS A 25 -0.74 -24.37 29.54
N ALA A 26 -0.59 -23.06 29.35
CA ALA A 26 -0.96 -22.08 30.36
C ALA A 26 -2.46 -22.11 30.70
N LEU A 27 -3.34 -22.34 29.75
CA LEU A 27 -4.77 -22.56 29.97
C LEU A 27 -5.04 -23.83 30.76
N SER A 28 -4.39 -24.95 30.38
CA SER A 28 -4.53 -26.25 31.05
C SER A 28 -4.08 -26.18 32.51
N GLU A 29 -2.98 -25.50 32.83
CA GLU A 29 -2.47 -25.28 34.16
C GLU A 29 -3.45 -24.47 35.05
N ARG A 30 -4.31 -23.65 34.43
CA ARG A 30 -5.40 -22.90 35.08
C ARG A 30 -6.73 -23.68 35.13
N GLY A 31 -6.71 -24.98 34.76
CA GLY A 31 -7.88 -25.87 34.84
C GLY A 31 -8.87 -25.70 33.67
N VAL A 32 -8.49 -25.08 32.57
CA VAL A 32 -9.34 -24.93 31.37
C VAL A 32 -9.34 -26.25 30.58
N ALA A 33 -10.54 -26.77 30.31
CA ALA A 33 -10.71 -27.93 29.41
C ALA A 33 -10.45 -27.50 27.95
N LEU A 34 -9.59 -28.23 27.25
CA LEU A 34 -9.21 -27.94 25.89
C LEU A 34 -9.99 -28.80 24.90
N VAL A 35 -10.62 -28.17 23.93
CA VAL A 35 -11.24 -28.80 22.77
C VAL A 35 -10.53 -28.30 21.52
N SER A 36 -10.22 -29.17 20.58
CA SER A 36 -9.50 -28.76 19.37
C SER A 36 -9.89 -29.56 18.13
N THR A 37 -9.36 -29.19 16.99
CA THR A 37 -9.68 -29.80 15.70
C THR A 37 -8.41 -30.26 14.99
N GLY A 38 -8.47 -31.40 14.29
CA GLY A 38 -7.49 -31.89 13.32
C GLY A 38 -6.03 -31.70 13.71
N GLY A 39 -5.26 -31.00 12.86
CA GLY A 39 -3.83 -30.80 13.07
C GLY A 39 -3.47 -30.00 14.32
N THR A 40 -4.37 -29.15 14.85
CA THR A 40 -4.14 -28.44 16.11
C THR A 40 -4.31 -29.41 17.30
N SER A 41 -5.34 -30.25 17.30
CA SER A 41 -5.56 -31.28 18.31
C SER A 41 -4.36 -32.23 18.41
N LYS A 42 -3.88 -32.69 17.24
CA LYS A 42 -2.69 -33.56 17.15
C LYS A 42 -1.46 -32.89 17.76
N LEU A 43 -1.17 -31.65 17.36
CA LEU A 43 -0.01 -30.88 17.89
C LEU A 43 -0.05 -30.75 19.40
N LEU A 44 -1.20 -30.37 19.96
CA LEU A 44 -1.34 -30.18 21.40
C LEU A 44 -1.18 -31.50 22.16
N SER A 45 -1.75 -32.61 21.65
CA SER A 45 -1.63 -33.95 22.23
C SER A 45 -0.19 -34.49 22.19
N GLU A 46 0.53 -34.26 21.08
CA GLU A 46 1.95 -34.63 20.94
C GLU A 46 2.85 -33.86 21.93
N ASN A 47 2.40 -32.69 22.39
CA ASN A 47 3.08 -31.91 23.45
C ASN A 47 2.57 -32.23 24.88
N GLY A 48 1.87 -33.33 25.04
CA GLY A 48 1.48 -33.87 26.37
C GLY A 48 0.24 -33.23 26.98
N LEU A 49 -0.55 -32.47 26.22
CA LEU A 49 -1.78 -31.85 26.70
C LEU A 49 -2.98 -32.79 26.52
N SER A 50 -3.86 -32.81 27.52
CA SER A 50 -5.15 -33.49 27.44
C SER A 50 -6.12 -32.64 26.61
N VAL A 51 -6.44 -33.08 25.41
CA VAL A 51 -7.28 -32.35 24.45
C VAL A 51 -8.39 -33.28 23.95
N SER A 52 -9.63 -32.83 24.04
CA SER A 52 -10.77 -33.52 23.41
C SER A 52 -10.87 -33.10 21.95
N ASP A 53 -11.19 -34.02 21.04
CA ASP A 53 -11.49 -33.64 19.66
C ASP A 53 -12.89 -33.01 19.56
N VAL A 54 -13.09 -32.13 18.58
CA VAL A 54 -14.40 -31.52 18.35
C VAL A 54 -15.47 -32.55 18.00
N SER A 55 -15.10 -33.70 17.42
CA SER A 55 -16.00 -34.83 17.15
C SER A 55 -16.57 -35.44 18.42
N ASP A 56 -15.82 -35.43 19.53
CA ASP A 56 -16.33 -35.86 20.84
C ASP A 56 -17.38 -34.89 21.37
N LEU A 57 -17.19 -33.58 21.12
CA LEU A 57 -18.15 -32.55 21.53
C LEU A 57 -19.44 -32.57 20.70
N THR A 58 -19.31 -32.86 19.41
CA THR A 58 -20.44 -32.88 18.48
C THR A 58 -21.17 -34.22 18.44
N GLY A 59 -20.50 -35.30 18.78
CA GLY A 59 -20.97 -36.67 18.54
C GLY A 59 -21.06 -37.00 17.05
N PHE A 60 -20.38 -36.27 16.20
CA PHE A 60 -20.48 -36.36 14.76
C PHE A 60 -19.08 -36.43 14.11
N PRO A 61 -18.84 -37.40 13.18
CA PRO A 61 -17.54 -37.53 12.54
C PRO A 61 -17.23 -36.35 11.62
N GLU A 62 -15.94 -36.07 11.43
CA GLU A 62 -15.47 -35.17 10.39
C GLU A 62 -15.83 -35.73 9.02
N MET A 63 -16.40 -34.89 8.14
CA MET A 63 -16.86 -35.32 6.81
C MET A 63 -16.38 -34.33 5.73
N MET A 64 -16.44 -34.80 4.46
CA MET A 64 -16.13 -33.97 3.30
C MET A 64 -14.75 -33.33 3.41
N ASP A 65 -13.74 -34.13 3.73
CA ASP A 65 -12.34 -33.70 3.90
C ASP A 65 -12.16 -32.55 4.92
N GLY A 66 -13.01 -32.52 5.97
CA GLY A 66 -12.97 -31.52 7.01
C GLY A 66 -13.79 -30.25 6.76
N ARG A 67 -14.46 -30.14 5.63
CA ARG A 67 -15.33 -28.99 5.31
C ARG A 67 -16.52 -28.85 6.27
N VAL A 68 -17.01 -29.97 6.82
CA VAL A 68 -18.08 -30.00 7.83
C VAL A 68 -17.53 -30.63 9.12
N LYS A 69 -17.14 -29.79 10.05
CA LYS A 69 -16.47 -30.19 11.29
C LYS A 69 -16.97 -29.40 12.50
N THR A 70 -16.92 -28.08 12.40
CA THR A 70 -17.32 -27.14 13.45
C THR A 70 -18.69 -26.52 13.19
N LEU A 71 -19.27 -26.69 12.00
CA LEU A 71 -20.61 -26.20 11.66
C LEU A 71 -21.68 -27.12 12.26
N HIS A 72 -21.77 -27.11 13.58
CA HIS A 72 -22.66 -28.02 14.34
C HIS A 72 -23.38 -27.27 15.47
N PRO A 73 -24.64 -27.59 15.78
CA PRO A 73 -25.38 -26.96 16.87
C PRO A 73 -24.68 -26.99 18.22
N ASN A 74 -23.96 -28.07 18.56
CA ASN A 74 -23.25 -28.19 19.82
C ASN A 74 -22.08 -27.19 19.92
N VAL A 75 -21.40 -26.88 18.81
CA VAL A 75 -20.35 -25.86 18.78
C VAL A 75 -20.99 -24.47 18.85
N HIS A 76 -21.89 -24.16 17.92
CA HIS A 76 -22.49 -22.82 17.84
C HIS A 76 -23.41 -22.51 19.02
N GLY A 77 -24.13 -23.49 19.55
CA GLY A 77 -24.91 -23.35 20.78
C GLY A 77 -24.02 -23.07 21.99
N GLY A 78 -22.85 -23.76 22.07
CA GLY A 78 -21.84 -23.51 23.10
C GLY A 78 -21.27 -22.09 23.09
N LEU A 79 -21.14 -21.48 21.89
CA LEU A 79 -20.66 -20.10 21.69
C LEU A 79 -21.78 -19.05 21.84
N LEU A 80 -22.98 -19.31 21.34
CA LEU A 80 -24.06 -18.31 21.23
C LEU A 80 -25.01 -18.25 22.43
N ALA A 81 -25.07 -19.30 23.27
CA ALA A 81 -25.99 -19.33 24.39
C ALA A 81 -25.63 -18.22 25.39
N ILE A 82 -26.61 -17.38 25.71
CA ILE A 82 -26.54 -16.34 26.74
C ILE A 82 -26.61 -17.04 28.10
N ARG A 83 -25.56 -16.92 28.92
CA ARG A 83 -25.41 -17.71 30.16
C ARG A 83 -26.46 -17.40 31.23
N GLU A 84 -26.97 -16.17 31.27
CA GLU A 84 -27.99 -15.72 32.22
C GLU A 84 -29.42 -15.99 31.74
N ASN A 85 -29.64 -16.43 30.50
CA ASN A 85 -30.98 -16.70 29.97
C ASN A 85 -31.43 -18.12 30.33
N ALA A 86 -32.52 -18.24 31.11
CA ALA A 86 -33.04 -19.51 31.59
C ALA A 86 -33.50 -20.48 30.47
N GLU A 87 -34.06 -19.93 29.38
CA GLU A 87 -34.49 -20.75 28.23
C GLU A 87 -33.26 -21.33 27.52
N HIS A 88 -32.19 -20.52 27.36
CA HIS A 88 -30.95 -21.01 26.77
C HIS A 88 -30.28 -22.07 27.65
N GLN A 89 -30.28 -21.90 28.96
CA GLN A 89 -29.78 -22.91 29.90
C GLN A 89 -30.57 -24.23 29.81
N THR A 90 -31.88 -24.15 29.67
CA THR A 90 -32.77 -25.30 29.51
C THR A 90 -32.44 -26.03 28.22
N ALA A 91 -32.39 -25.31 27.08
CA ALA A 91 -32.06 -25.89 25.79
C ALA A 91 -30.67 -26.53 25.76
N MET A 92 -29.66 -25.88 26.39
CA MET A 92 -28.31 -26.47 26.53
C MET A 92 -28.32 -27.80 27.27
N LYS A 93 -29.11 -27.90 28.36
CA LYS A 93 -29.24 -29.14 29.14
C LYS A 93 -29.97 -30.23 28.33
N GLU A 94 -31.08 -29.88 27.68
CA GLU A 94 -31.89 -30.83 26.89
C GLU A 94 -31.12 -31.42 25.73
N HIS A 95 -30.25 -30.62 25.09
CA HIS A 95 -29.47 -31.02 23.91
C HIS A 95 -28.02 -31.37 24.23
N ASN A 96 -27.64 -31.46 25.53
CA ASN A 96 -26.24 -31.73 25.95
C ASN A 96 -25.20 -30.78 25.37
N ILE A 97 -25.56 -29.50 25.18
CA ILE A 97 -24.65 -28.49 24.66
C ILE A 97 -23.77 -27.97 25.80
N LEU A 98 -22.47 -28.14 25.66
CA LEU A 98 -21.49 -27.66 26.63
C LEU A 98 -21.06 -26.22 26.31
N PRO A 99 -20.98 -25.32 27.31
CA PRO A 99 -20.53 -23.95 27.10
C PRO A 99 -19.07 -23.90 26.63
N ILE A 100 -18.78 -23.00 25.70
CA ILE A 100 -17.43 -22.65 25.23
C ILE A 100 -17.20 -21.19 25.65
N ASP A 101 -16.20 -20.95 26.52
CA ASP A 101 -15.97 -19.66 27.16
C ASP A 101 -14.83 -18.89 26.49
N LEU A 102 -13.94 -19.61 25.79
CA LEU A 102 -12.84 -19.05 25.00
C LEU A 102 -12.81 -19.70 23.63
N LEU A 103 -12.78 -18.88 22.60
CA LEU A 103 -12.54 -19.29 21.23
C LEU A 103 -11.19 -18.76 20.76
N VAL A 104 -10.33 -19.65 20.24
CA VAL A 104 -9.03 -19.29 19.63
C VAL A 104 -9.03 -19.81 18.20
N VAL A 105 -9.18 -18.90 17.24
CA VAL A 105 -9.24 -19.24 15.82
C VAL A 105 -8.47 -18.19 15.02
N ASN A 106 -7.45 -18.62 14.28
CA ASN A 106 -6.94 -17.84 13.16
C ASN A 106 -7.35 -18.52 11.84
N LEU A 107 -7.58 -17.72 10.81
CA LEU A 107 -8.16 -18.19 9.55
C LEU A 107 -7.11 -18.88 8.66
N TYR A 108 -7.56 -19.63 7.68
CA TYR A 108 -6.69 -20.16 6.64
C TYR A 108 -5.98 -19.01 5.91
N PRO A 109 -4.73 -19.25 5.43
CA PRO A 109 -3.87 -18.20 4.86
C PRO A 109 -4.24 -17.87 3.41
N PHE A 110 -5.49 -17.41 3.19
CA PHE A 110 -5.98 -17.06 1.85
C PHE A 110 -5.15 -15.93 1.22
N GLU A 111 -4.84 -14.90 2.01
CA GLU A 111 -4.08 -13.75 1.53
C GLU A 111 -2.66 -14.15 1.07
N GLU A 112 -2.00 -15.03 1.83
CA GLU A 112 -0.67 -15.56 1.49
C GLU A 112 -0.73 -16.50 0.29
N THR A 113 -1.78 -17.31 0.17
CA THR A 113 -2.00 -18.23 -0.96
C THR A 113 -2.17 -17.44 -2.27
N ARG A 114 -2.97 -16.37 -2.24
CA ARG A 114 -3.12 -15.43 -3.36
C ARG A 114 -1.80 -14.74 -3.69
N ALA A 115 -1.11 -14.20 -2.69
CA ALA A 115 0.16 -13.50 -2.86
C ALA A 115 1.27 -14.39 -3.45
N ALA A 116 1.21 -15.70 -3.18
CA ALA A 116 2.10 -16.70 -3.79
C ALA A 116 1.73 -17.06 -5.23
N GLY A 117 0.72 -16.42 -5.83
CA GLY A 117 0.29 -16.65 -7.22
C GLY A 117 -0.25 -18.04 -7.49
N LYS A 118 -0.91 -18.68 -6.49
CA LYS A 118 -1.53 -19.98 -6.66
C LYS A 118 -2.73 -19.90 -7.61
N ASP A 119 -3.07 -21.04 -8.23
CA ASP A 119 -4.20 -21.16 -9.14
C ASP A 119 -5.55 -20.90 -8.45
N TYR A 120 -6.60 -20.75 -9.27
CA TYR A 120 -7.94 -20.41 -8.81
C TYR A 120 -8.49 -21.44 -7.83
N GLU A 121 -8.36 -22.74 -8.16
CA GLU A 121 -8.86 -23.85 -7.36
C GLU A 121 -8.14 -23.91 -6.00
N THR A 122 -6.83 -23.73 -5.98
CA THR A 122 -6.04 -23.66 -4.73
C THR A 122 -6.47 -22.48 -3.88
N CYS A 123 -6.73 -21.31 -4.47
CA CYS A 123 -7.22 -20.15 -3.73
C CYS A 123 -8.61 -20.42 -3.14
N VAL A 124 -9.54 -21.01 -3.92
CA VAL A 124 -10.89 -21.36 -3.44
C VAL A 124 -10.82 -22.35 -2.28
N GLU A 125 -9.96 -23.37 -2.35
CA GLU A 125 -9.81 -24.38 -1.28
C GLU A 125 -9.24 -23.78 0.02
N ASN A 126 -8.54 -22.65 -0.06
CA ASN A 126 -8.03 -21.92 1.10
C ASN A 126 -9.03 -20.88 1.66
N ILE A 127 -10.29 -20.86 1.20
CA ILE A 127 -11.34 -20.06 1.82
C ILE A 127 -11.88 -20.79 3.05
N ASP A 128 -11.64 -20.22 4.22
CA ASP A 128 -12.12 -20.76 5.50
C ASP A 128 -13.61 -20.44 5.70
N ILE A 129 -14.42 -21.46 5.92
CA ILE A 129 -15.87 -21.31 6.20
C ILE A 129 -16.16 -21.44 7.70
N GLY A 130 -15.59 -22.45 8.34
CA GLY A 130 -15.86 -22.77 9.74
C GLY A 130 -15.28 -21.74 10.72
N GLY A 131 -14.08 -21.24 10.42
CA GLY A 131 -13.41 -20.24 11.24
C GLY A 131 -14.19 -18.94 11.36
N PRO A 132 -14.56 -18.28 10.25
CA PRO A 132 -15.39 -17.06 10.28
C PRO A 132 -16.73 -17.27 10.97
N ALA A 133 -17.39 -18.41 10.77
CA ALA A 133 -18.66 -18.73 11.42
C ALA A 133 -18.52 -18.77 12.94
N MET A 134 -17.52 -19.47 13.46
CA MET A 134 -17.23 -19.55 14.91
C MET A 134 -16.82 -18.19 15.47
N ILE A 135 -15.92 -17.46 14.80
CA ILE A 135 -15.45 -16.13 15.21
C ILE A 135 -16.63 -15.17 15.37
N ARG A 136 -17.52 -15.11 14.39
CA ARG A 136 -18.70 -14.23 14.42
C ARG A 136 -19.69 -14.62 15.51
N ALA A 137 -19.89 -15.93 15.75
CA ALA A 137 -20.77 -16.43 16.80
C ALA A 137 -20.23 -16.03 18.20
N ALA A 138 -18.97 -16.30 18.47
CA ALA A 138 -18.31 -15.97 19.75
C ALA A 138 -18.26 -14.45 19.98
N ALA A 139 -17.84 -13.68 18.97
CA ALA A 139 -17.77 -12.23 19.06
C ALA A 139 -19.14 -11.56 19.27
N LYS A 140 -20.23 -12.09 18.69
CA LYS A 140 -21.58 -11.64 18.97
C LYS A 140 -21.94 -11.82 20.45
N ASN A 141 -21.52 -12.94 21.05
CA ASN A 141 -21.78 -13.25 22.45
C ASN A 141 -20.63 -12.83 23.38
N HIS A 142 -19.96 -11.72 23.11
CA HIS A 142 -18.83 -11.20 23.91
C HIS A 142 -19.19 -10.87 25.36
N ALA A 143 -20.49 -10.85 25.71
CA ALA A 143 -20.89 -10.78 27.11
C ALA A 143 -20.37 -11.99 27.92
N ASP A 144 -20.32 -13.16 27.27
CA ASP A 144 -20.00 -14.43 27.91
C ASP A 144 -18.73 -15.11 27.36
N VAL A 145 -18.32 -14.80 26.11
CA VAL A 145 -17.27 -15.52 25.40
C VAL A 145 -16.10 -14.59 25.06
N THR A 146 -14.89 -15.04 25.37
CA THR A 146 -13.63 -14.42 24.92
C THR A 146 -13.25 -14.94 23.54
N THR A 147 -12.97 -14.06 22.58
CA THR A 147 -12.67 -14.44 21.20
C THR A 147 -11.27 -13.98 20.79
N LEU A 148 -10.37 -14.90 20.50
CA LEU A 148 -9.01 -14.64 20.05
C LEU A 148 -8.84 -15.00 18.58
N VAL A 149 -8.34 -14.05 17.80
CA VAL A 149 -8.04 -14.22 16.35
C VAL A 149 -6.58 -13.97 16.01
N ASP A 150 -5.76 -13.62 17.01
CA ASP A 150 -4.35 -13.25 16.86
C ASP A 150 -3.57 -13.66 18.10
N ASN A 151 -2.39 -14.28 17.91
CA ASN A 151 -1.51 -14.71 19.01
C ASN A 151 -0.95 -13.56 19.85
N LYS A 152 -0.93 -12.34 19.31
CA LYS A 152 -0.50 -11.13 20.06
C LYS A 152 -1.38 -10.83 21.28
N ASP A 153 -2.60 -11.37 21.32
CA ASP A 153 -3.53 -11.14 22.44
C ASP A 153 -3.43 -12.24 23.53
N PHE A 154 -2.64 -13.31 23.34
CA PHE A 154 -2.51 -14.40 24.29
C PHE A 154 -2.10 -13.92 25.68
N ALA A 155 -1.05 -13.09 25.76
CA ALA A 155 -0.56 -12.56 27.02
C ALA A 155 -1.65 -11.77 27.78
N SER A 156 -2.37 -10.89 27.08
CA SER A 156 -3.40 -10.06 27.73
C SER A 156 -4.56 -10.86 28.31
N VAL A 157 -4.91 -12.01 27.70
CA VAL A 157 -5.93 -12.91 28.24
C VAL A 157 -5.42 -13.65 29.47
N LEU A 158 -4.18 -14.17 29.45
CA LEU A 158 -3.58 -14.84 30.59
C LEU A 158 -3.43 -13.90 31.81
N ASP A 159 -2.97 -12.67 31.57
CA ASP A 159 -2.81 -11.64 32.60
C ASP A 159 -4.15 -11.31 33.28
N GLU A 160 -5.24 -11.17 32.50
CA GLU A 160 -6.57 -10.95 33.10
C GLU A 160 -7.11 -12.19 33.81
N MET A 161 -6.88 -13.39 33.32
CA MET A 161 -7.27 -14.63 34.00
C MET A 161 -6.60 -14.72 35.36
N ASP A 162 -5.34 -14.34 35.47
CA ASP A 162 -4.62 -14.33 36.76
C ASP A 162 -5.16 -13.25 37.71
N ALA A 163 -5.47 -12.08 37.16
CA ALA A 163 -6.03 -10.97 37.96
C ALA A 163 -7.49 -11.18 38.40
N LEU A 164 -8.28 -11.94 37.61
CA LEU A 164 -9.74 -12.08 37.77
C LEU A 164 -10.19 -13.50 38.06
N SER A 165 -9.35 -14.27 38.80
CA SER A 165 -9.68 -15.63 39.24
C SER A 165 -10.13 -16.57 38.11
N GLY A 166 -9.40 -16.57 36.99
CA GLY A 166 -9.64 -17.43 35.81
C GLY A 166 -10.64 -16.88 34.80
N GLY A 167 -11.00 -15.61 34.89
CA GLY A 167 -11.91 -14.97 33.97
C GLY A 167 -11.30 -13.79 33.22
N THR A 168 -12.09 -13.21 32.30
CA THR A 168 -11.76 -11.98 31.57
C THR A 168 -12.78 -10.88 31.81
N SER A 169 -12.35 -9.63 31.74
CA SER A 169 -13.23 -8.46 31.88
C SER A 169 -14.13 -8.29 30.64
N LEU A 170 -15.30 -7.69 30.82
CA LEU A 170 -16.17 -7.33 29.71
C LEU A 170 -15.49 -6.34 28.75
N GLU A 171 -14.62 -5.47 29.26
CA GLU A 171 -13.88 -4.51 28.46
C GLU A 171 -12.93 -5.21 27.48
N LEU A 172 -12.13 -6.17 27.97
CA LEU A 172 -11.26 -6.98 27.13
C LEU A 172 -12.07 -7.75 26.08
N ARG A 173 -13.18 -8.41 26.48
CA ARG A 173 -14.03 -9.17 25.56
C ARG A 173 -14.63 -8.28 24.45
N LYS A 174 -15.06 -7.06 24.76
CA LYS A 174 -15.55 -6.09 23.76
C LYS A 174 -14.45 -5.70 22.77
N ARG A 175 -13.25 -5.42 23.26
CA ARG A 175 -12.09 -5.10 22.41
C ARG A 175 -11.74 -6.26 21.48
N LEU A 176 -11.68 -7.47 22.00
CA LEU A 176 -11.40 -8.67 21.23
C LEU A 176 -12.52 -8.99 20.22
N ALA A 177 -13.78 -8.76 20.58
CA ALA A 177 -14.91 -8.92 19.65
C ALA A 177 -14.86 -7.92 18.48
N GLN A 178 -14.48 -6.65 18.75
CA GLN A 178 -14.23 -5.68 17.68
C GLN A 178 -13.13 -6.17 16.74
N LYS A 179 -11.99 -6.64 17.30
CA LYS A 179 -10.87 -7.19 16.51
C LYS A 179 -11.30 -8.41 15.70
N ALA A 180 -12.13 -9.28 16.26
CA ALA A 180 -12.66 -10.47 15.61
C ALA A 180 -13.54 -10.11 14.38
N TYR A 181 -14.46 -9.17 14.53
CA TYR A 181 -15.26 -8.67 13.38
C TYR A 181 -14.40 -7.95 12.34
N ALA A 182 -13.42 -7.16 12.76
CA ALA A 182 -12.49 -6.50 11.83
C ALA A 182 -11.68 -7.52 11.03
N ARG A 183 -11.21 -8.63 11.67
CA ARG A 183 -10.48 -9.69 10.98
C ARG A 183 -11.34 -10.42 9.95
N THR A 184 -12.59 -10.79 10.28
CA THR A 184 -13.47 -11.44 9.32
C THR A 184 -13.85 -10.50 8.17
N ALA A 185 -14.10 -9.22 8.45
CA ALA A 185 -14.39 -8.22 7.42
C ALA A 185 -13.20 -8.02 6.44
N ALA A 186 -11.96 -7.94 6.95
CA ALA A 186 -10.77 -7.82 6.12
C ALA A 186 -10.53 -9.08 5.28
N TYR A 187 -10.81 -10.26 5.85
CA TYR A 187 -10.73 -11.54 5.15
C TYR A 187 -11.72 -11.64 4.00
N ASP A 188 -12.99 -11.34 4.26
CA ASP A 188 -14.04 -11.34 3.23
C ASP A 188 -13.77 -10.27 2.15
N ALA A 189 -13.21 -9.11 2.54
CA ALA A 189 -12.80 -8.10 1.58
C ALA A 189 -11.69 -8.61 0.63
N ALA A 190 -10.70 -9.33 1.16
CA ALA A 190 -9.63 -9.92 0.35
C ALA A 190 -10.20 -10.94 -0.65
N ILE A 191 -11.11 -11.82 -0.19
CA ILE A 191 -11.75 -12.85 -1.04
C ILE A 191 -12.61 -12.20 -2.12
N SER A 192 -13.50 -11.27 -1.75
CA SER A 192 -14.43 -10.65 -2.70
C SER A 192 -13.72 -9.83 -3.76
N ASN A 193 -12.65 -9.13 -3.40
CA ASN A 193 -11.85 -8.38 -4.36
C ASN A 193 -11.06 -9.31 -5.30
N TRP A 194 -10.50 -10.40 -4.77
CA TRP A 194 -9.83 -11.40 -5.59
C TRP A 194 -10.80 -12.09 -6.57
N LEU A 195 -12.01 -12.46 -6.13
CA LEU A 195 -13.03 -13.03 -7.02
C LEU A 195 -13.45 -12.07 -8.13
N ALA A 196 -13.62 -10.78 -7.80
CA ALA A 196 -13.93 -9.77 -8.82
C ALA A 196 -12.82 -9.65 -9.87
N GLU A 197 -11.56 -9.67 -9.44
CA GLU A 197 -10.38 -9.66 -10.32
C GLU A 197 -10.32 -10.93 -11.19
N ALA A 198 -10.46 -12.11 -10.59
CA ALA A 198 -10.39 -13.39 -11.29
C ALA A 198 -11.54 -13.60 -12.30
N LEU A 199 -12.67 -12.92 -12.09
CA LEU A 199 -13.85 -12.95 -12.96
C LEU A 199 -13.96 -11.72 -13.87
N GLU A 200 -12.96 -10.85 -13.88
CA GLU A 200 -12.92 -9.61 -14.69
C GLU A 200 -14.14 -8.68 -14.43
N ILE A 201 -14.62 -8.61 -13.18
CA ILE A 201 -15.73 -7.75 -12.77
C ILE A 201 -15.18 -6.41 -12.28
N ASP A 202 -15.18 -5.40 -13.14
CA ASP A 202 -14.66 -4.07 -12.81
C ASP A 202 -15.47 -3.34 -11.73
N LEU A 203 -16.80 -3.41 -11.82
CA LEU A 203 -17.75 -2.68 -10.97
C LEU A 203 -18.72 -3.64 -10.28
N PRO A 204 -18.30 -4.38 -9.24
CA PRO A 204 -19.20 -5.23 -8.47
C PRO A 204 -20.20 -4.38 -7.66
N ASP A 205 -21.39 -4.94 -7.40
CA ASP A 205 -22.47 -4.26 -6.64
C ASP A 205 -22.04 -3.85 -5.22
N TYR A 206 -21.15 -4.62 -4.61
CA TYR A 206 -20.58 -4.34 -3.29
C TYR A 206 -19.06 -4.32 -3.36
N ARG A 207 -18.46 -3.28 -2.78
CA ARG A 207 -17.00 -3.15 -2.69
C ARG A 207 -16.59 -3.00 -1.22
N ALA A 208 -15.66 -3.83 -0.78
CA ALA A 208 -15.07 -3.74 0.55
C ALA A 208 -13.56 -3.46 0.44
N THR A 209 -13.03 -2.74 1.41
CA THR A 209 -11.59 -2.54 1.60
C THR A 209 -11.20 -3.04 2.98
N GLY A 210 -10.14 -3.79 3.07
CA GLY A 210 -9.64 -4.35 4.33
C GLY A 210 -8.12 -4.35 4.37
N GLY A 211 -7.58 -4.34 5.58
CA GLY A 211 -6.14 -4.41 5.79
C GLY A 211 -5.80 -4.71 7.24
N ARG A 212 -4.58 -5.20 7.44
CA ARG A 212 -4.01 -5.47 8.76
C ARG A 212 -3.14 -4.30 9.20
N LEU A 213 -3.36 -3.79 10.41
CA LEU A 213 -2.50 -2.75 10.99
C LEU A 213 -1.05 -3.25 11.09
N GLN A 214 -0.17 -2.60 10.35
CA GLN A 214 1.27 -2.85 10.39
C GLN A 214 1.95 -1.96 11.43
N GLN A 215 1.58 -0.67 11.46
CA GLN A 215 2.18 0.31 12.34
C GLN A 215 1.14 1.34 12.78
N GLY A 216 1.02 1.60 14.09
CA GLY A 216 0.37 2.79 14.61
C GLY A 216 1.28 4.00 14.39
N LEU A 217 0.79 5.04 13.73
CA LEU A 217 1.58 6.23 13.43
C LEU A 217 1.43 7.25 14.56
N ARG A 218 2.48 8.03 14.79
CA ARG A 218 2.49 9.04 15.85
C ARG A 218 1.34 10.05 15.70
N TYR A 219 1.02 10.41 14.45
CA TYR A 219 -0.11 11.26 14.04
C TYR A 219 -0.29 11.11 12.52
N GLY A 220 -1.38 11.65 11.98
CA GLY A 220 -1.65 11.64 10.55
C GLY A 220 -0.84 12.68 9.78
N GLU A 221 -1.44 13.26 8.77
CA GLU A 221 -0.84 14.38 8.03
C GLU A 221 -0.57 15.57 8.96
N ASN A 222 -1.44 15.75 9.95
CA ASN A 222 -1.33 16.81 10.96
C ASN A 222 -1.30 16.22 12.39
N PRO A 223 -0.67 16.91 13.37
CA PRO A 223 -0.46 16.39 14.72
C PRO A 223 -1.74 16.05 15.52
N HIS A 224 -2.88 16.62 15.18
CA HIS A 224 -4.17 16.37 15.84
C HIS A 224 -4.93 15.16 15.27
N GLN A 225 -4.42 14.53 14.22
CA GLN A 225 -5.06 13.39 13.55
C GLN A 225 -4.45 12.07 14.03
N ASN A 226 -5.30 11.10 14.40
CA ASN A 226 -4.87 9.73 14.63
C ASN A 226 -4.64 9.03 13.28
N ALA A 227 -3.61 8.20 13.20
CA ALA A 227 -3.31 7.46 11.97
C ALA A 227 -2.71 6.08 12.25
N GLY A 228 -2.89 5.19 11.28
CA GLY A 228 -2.28 3.87 11.24
C GLY A 228 -1.94 3.49 9.80
N PHE A 229 -0.90 2.73 9.64
CA PHE A 229 -0.51 2.13 8.37
C PHE A 229 -1.04 0.70 8.31
N TYR A 230 -1.89 0.43 7.32
CA TYR A 230 -2.52 -0.87 7.10
C TYR A 230 -2.01 -1.47 5.80
N VAL A 231 -1.70 -2.77 5.82
CA VAL A 231 -1.29 -3.54 4.65
C VAL A 231 -2.41 -4.45 4.18
N THR A 232 -2.56 -4.57 2.86
CA THR A 232 -3.66 -5.32 2.22
C THR A 232 -3.29 -6.76 1.87
N GLY A 233 -2.00 -7.14 2.02
CA GLY A 233 -1.49 -8.44 1.61
C GLY A 233 -1.09 -8.52 0.13
N GLU A 234 -1.16 -7.41 -0.62
CA GLU A 234 -0.58 -7.36 -1.97
C GLU A 234 0.94 -7.51 -1.91
N ASN A 235 1.49 -8.36 -2.81
CA ASN A 235 2.93 -8.58 -2.93
C ASN A 235 3.55 -7.68 -4.02
N ARG A 236 3.18 -6.40 -4.04
CA ARG A 236 3.75 -5.39 -4.94
C ARG A 236 4.95 -4.74 -4.25
N PRO A 237 6.16 -4.75 -4.85
CA PRO A 237 7.29 -4.03 -4.28
C PRO A 237 6.95 -2.55 -4.06
N GLY A 238 7.24 -2.00 -2.88
CA GLY A 238 6.91 -0.62 -2.55
C GLY A 238 7.05 -0.34 -1.06
N VAL A 239 6.60 0.81 -0.60
CA VAL A 239 6.74 1.21 0.81
C VAL A 239 6.08 0.25 1.80
N ALA A 240 5.01 -0.45 1.37
CA ALA A 240 4.28 -1.40 2.22
C ALA A 240 4.99 -2.74 2.41
N THR A 241 5.83 -3.14 1.45
CA THR A 241 6.56 -4.41 1.44
C THR A 241 8.06 -4.24 1.69
N ALA A 242 8.56 -3.00 1.63
CA ALA A 242 9.97 -2.71 1.85
C ALA A 242 10.43 -3.04 3.28
N VAL A 243 11.67 -3.51 3.38
CA VAL A 243 12.35 -3.68 4.66
C VAL A 243 13.03 -2.37 5.04
N GLN A 244 12.63 -1.77 6.14
CA GLN A 244 13.33 -0.63 6.70
C GLN A 244 14.58 -1.13 7.44
N VAL A 245 15.77 -0.90 6.89
CA VAL A 245 17.05 -1.37 7.46
C VAL A 245 17.68 -0.35 8.38
N GLN A 246 17.23 0.89 8.35
CA GLN A 246 17.75 1.96 9.19
C GLN A 246 16.75 3.11 9.41
N GLY A 247 17.01 3.87 10.47
CA GLY A 247 16.34 5.14 10.80
C GLY A 247 15.17 4.97 11.77
N LYS A 248 14.50 6.08 12.05
CA LYS A 248 13.29 6.13 12.89
C LYS A 248 12.10 5.55 12.13
N GLU A 249 11.04 5.24 12.85
CA GLU A 249 9.74 4.90 12.26
C GLU A 249 9.31 5.94 11.21
N LEU A 250 8.66 5.45 10.16
CA LEU A 250 8.08 6.31 9.13
C LEU A 250 6.89 7.08 9.69
N SER A 251 6.76 8.35 9.31
CA SER A 251 5.56 9.13 9.53
C SER A 251 4.54 8.89 8.42
N TYR A 252 3.30 9.35 8.61
CA TYR A 252 2.27 9.36 7.58
C TYR A 252 2.77 10.01 6.28
N ASN A 253 3.38 11.20 6.39
CA ASN A 253 3.90 11.94 5.23
C ASN A 253 5.09 11.22 4.58
N ASN A 254 5.97 10.59 5.38
CA ASN A 254 7.06 9.78 4.80
C ASN A 254 6.50 8.62 3.97
N ILE A 255 5.49 7.90 4.44
CA ILE A 255 4.88 6.77 3.72
C ILE A 255 4.27 7.27 2.41
N ASN A 256 3.45 8.32 2.46
CA ASN A 256 2.79 8.91 1.29
C ASN A 256 3.78 9.39 0.23
N ASP A 257 4.82 10.10 0.66
CA ASP A 257 5.82 10.67 -0.27
C ASP A 257 6.76 9.58 -0.81
N THR A 258 7.07 8.56 0.00
CA THR A 258 7.89 7.41 -0.44
C THR A 258 7.16 6.56 -1.48
N ASP A 259 5.85 6.34 -1.30
CA ASP A 259 5.00 5.67 -2.29
C ASP A 259 5.02 6.42 -3.63
N ALA A 260 4.76 7.72 -3.59
CA ALA A 260 4.80 8.58 -4.79
C ALA A 260 6.18 8.55 -5.48
N ALA A 261 7.27 8.52 -4.72
CA ALA A 261 8.63 8.47 -5.25
C ALA A 261 8.93 7.15 -5.95
N TYR A 262 8.52 6.05 -5.32
CA TYR A 262 8.86 4.72 -5.83
C TYR A 262 8.00 4.32 -7.03
N GLU A 263 6.72 4.71 -7.04
CA GLU A 263 5.86 4.55 -8.21
C GLU A 263 6.38 5.37 -9.41
N LEU A 264 6.86 6.60 -9.19
CA LEU A 264 7.43 7.41 -10.27
C LEU A 264 8.71 6.79 -10.85
N VAL A 265 9.65 6.38 -9.99
CA VAL A 265 10.94 5.87 -10.48
C VAL A 265 10.78 4.53 -11.21
N SER A 266 9.72 3.76 -10.92
CA SER A 266 9.40 2.49 -11.59
C SER A 266 8.96 2.63 -13.05
N GLU A 267 8.56 3.84 -13.49
CA GLU A 267 8.24 4.10 -14.90
C GLU A 267 9.46 3.97 -15.82
N PHE A 268 10.66 3.96 -15.27
CA PHE A 268 11.91 3.97 -16.03
C PHE A 268 12.63 2.64 -15.91
N ASP A 269 12.73 1.96 -17.05
CA ASP A 269 13.41 0.67 -17.14
C ASP A 269 14.90 0.83 -16.83
N VAL A 270 15.43 -0.04 -15.95
CA VAL A 270 16.84 -0.07 -15.56
C VAL A 270 17.76 -0.28 -16.76
N SER A 271 17.32 -0.99 -17.80
CA SER A 271 18.09 -1.20 -19.02
C SER A 271 18.40 0.10 -19.80
N ASN A 272 17.59 1.15 -19.57
CA ASN A 272 17.78 2.46 -20.18
C ASN A 272 18.65 3.41 -19.36
N GLY A 273 19.10 2.98 -18.18
CA GLY A 273 19.97 3.74 -17.28
C GLY A 273 19.45 3.81 -15.84
N ALA A 274 20.28 4.38 -14.99
CA ALA A 274 19.93 4.68 -13.62
C ALA A 274 18.97 5.86 -13.55
N THR A 275 17.87 5.72 -12.83
CA THR A 275 16.92 6.81 -12.61
C THR A 275 16.82 7.16 -11.14
N CYS A 276 16.82 8.47 -10.86
CA CYS A 276 16.59 9.04 -9.54
C CYS A 276 15.38 9.98 -9.58
N ALA A 277 14.47 9.83 -8.62
CA ALA A 277 13.39 10.76 -8.36
C ALA A 277 13.53 11.36 -6.96
N ILE A 278 13.42 12.69 -6.85
CA ILE A 278 13.40 13.42 -5.58
C ILE A 278 12.01 14.00 -5.41
N ILE A 279 11.32 13.55 -4.36
CA ILE A 279 9.90 13.88 -4.10
C ILE A 279 9.79 14.71 -2.82
N LYS A 280 8.88 15.67 -2.83
CA LYS A 280 8.42 16.38 -1.64
C LYS A 280 6.93 16.70 -1.78
N HIS A 281 6.15 16.37 -0.73
CA HIS A 281 4.68 16.53 -0.74
C HIS A 281 4.01 15.85 -1.93
N ALA A 282 4.45 14.61 -2.20
CA ALA A 282 3.99 13.74 -3.29
C ALA A 282 4.12 14.34 -4.71
N ASN A 283 5.00 15.35 -4.89
CA ASN A 283 5.36 15.90 -6.20
C ASN A 283 6.87 15.86 -6.42
N PRO A 284 7.36 15.65 -7.64
CA PRO A 284 8.79 15.65 -7.90
C PRO A 284 9.38 17.07 -7.83
N CYS A 285 10.49 17.18 -7.09
CA CYS A 285 11.41 18.32 -7.16
C CYS A 285 12.31 18.18 -8.40
N GLY A 286 12.64 16.94 -8.76
CA GLY A 286 13.40 16.62 -9.95
C GLY A 286 13.46 15.12 -10.18
N VAL A 287 13.61 14.75 -11.45
CA VAL A 287 13.78 13.37 -11.93
C VAL A 287 14.84 13.36 -13.01
N ALA A 288 15.70 12.38 -13.02
CA ALA A 288 16.67 12.21 -14.11
C ALA A 288 17.04 10.74 -14.32
N THR A 289 17.29 10.39 -15.56
CA THR A 289 17.91 9.12 -15.99
C THR A 289 19.29 9.42 -16.55
N ALA A 290 20.31 8.68 -16.08
CA ALA A 290 21.70 8.86 -16.47
C ALA A 290 22.45 7.52 -16.54
N THR A 291 23.74 7.56 -16.87
CA THR A 291 24.58 6.36 -16.96
C THR A 291 24.89 5.74 -15.60
N SER A 292 24.80 6.53 -14.53
CA SER A 292 25.03 6.09 -13.15
C SER A 292 24.01 6.71 -12.19
N ALA A 293 23.78 6.06 -11.04
CA ALA A 293 22.85 6.55 -10.03
C ALA A 293 23.29 7.89 -9.42
N VAL A 294 24.60 8.09 -9.24
CA VAL A 294 25.13 9.35 -8.73
C VAL A 294 24.87 10.51 -9.70
N GLU A 295 25.08 10.30 -11.00
CA GLU A 295 24.79 11.30 -12.02
C GLU A 295 23.29 11.59 -12.11
N ALA A 296 22.44 10.56 -12.09
CA ALA A 296 20.99 10.71 -12.06
C ALA A 296 20.53 11.53 -10.84
N PHE A 297 21.10 11.27 -9.66
CA PHE A 297 20.81 12.06 -8.47
C PHE A 297 21.22 13.53 -8.62
N GLU A 298 22.41 13.80 -9.14
CA GLU A 298 22.89 15.17 -9.33
C GLU A 298 22.05 15.97 -10.34
N LEU A 299 21.67 15.33 -11.43
CA LEU A 299 20.78 15.93 -12.44
C LEU A 299 19.37 16.17 -11.89
N ALA A 300 18.82 15.20 -11.14
CA ALA A 300 17.52 15.38 -10.48
C ALA A 300 17.56 16.53 -9.46
N LEU A 301 18.60 16.57 -8.62
CA LEU A 301 18.77 17.63 -7.62
C LEU A 301 18.89 19.02 -8.24
N ARG A 302 19.56 19.11 -9.39
CA ARG A 302 19.75 20.39 -10.11
C ARG A 302 18.42 21.06 -10.50
N CYS A 303 17.35 20.32 -10.72
CA CYS A 303 16.06 20.86 -11.16
C CYS A 303 15.44 21.82 -10.13
N ASP A 304 15.46 21.43 -8.84
CA ASP A 304 14.97 22.28 -7.73
C ASP A 304 15.70 21.91 -6.42
N PRO A 305 16.94 22.39 -6.23
CA PRO A 305 17.75 22.02 -5.07
C PRO A 305 17.19 22.58 -3.75
N VAL A 306 16.41 23.65 -3.81
CA VAL A 306 15.79 24.26 -2.63
C VAL A 306 14.67 23.39 -2.09
N SER A 307 13.76 22.92 -2.95
CA SER A 307 12.65 22.07 -2.55
C SER A 307 13.12 20.67 -2.18
N ALA A 308 14.20 20.17 -2.75
CA ALA A 308 14.76 18.83 -2.47
C ALA A 308 15.20 18.64 -1.02
N PHE A 309 15.50 19.72 -0.30
CA PHE A 309 15.87 19.66 1.12
C PHE A 309 14.74 19.07 1.97
N GLY A 310 15.03 17.98 2.68
CA GLY A 310 14.04 17.24 3.47
C GLY A 310 13.07 16.39 2.65
N GLY A 311 13.40 16.13 1.39
CA GLY A 311 12.62 15.26 0.49
C GLY A 311 12.92 13.78 0.66
N ILE A 312 12.26 13.00 -0.21
CA ILE A 312 12.41 11.55 -0.35
C ILE A 312 13.18 11.28 -1.64
N ILE A 313 14.10 10.35 -1.61
CA ILE A 313 14.89 9.93 -2.77
C ILE A 313 14.55 8.49 -3.13
N ALA A 314 14.14 8.25 -4.36
CA ALA A 314 13.92 6.93 -4.92
C ALA A 314 14.89 6.64 -6.07
N LEU A 315 15.36 5.40 -6.12
CA LEU A 315 16.23 4.89 -7.18
C LEU A 315 15.58 3.66 -7.84
N ASN A 316 15.74 3.52 -9.16
CA ASN A 316 15.29 2.33 -9.88
C ASN A 316 16.29 1.16 -9.83
N GLN A 317 17.45 1.35 -9.24
CA GLN A 317 18.50 0.33 -9.08
C GLN A 317 19.11 0.35 -7.68
N THR A 318 20.00 -0.59 -7.41
CA THR A 318 20.74 -0.69 -6.15
C THR A 318 21.42 0.64 -5.80
N LEU A 319 21.23 1.11 -4.57
CA LEU A 319 21.97 2.25 -4.02
C LEU A 319 23.44 1.85 -3.83
N ASP A 320 24.34 2.52 -4.53
CA ASP A 320 25.79 2.30 -4.42
C ASP A 320 26.48 3.30 -3.48
N GLY A 321 27.73 2.99 -3.09
CA GLY A 321 28.52 3.83 -2.20
C GLY A 321 28.72 5.26 -2.71
N PRO A 322 29.09 5.51 -3.99
CA PRO A 322 29.21 6.86 -4.57
C PRO A 322 27.92 7.67 -4.44
N THR A 323 26.79 7.08 -4.78
CA THR A 323 25.47 7.73 -4.68
C THR A 323 25.10 8.02 -3.23
N ALA A 324 25.32 7.06 -2.33
CA ALA A 324 25.07 7.25 -0.90
C ALA A 324 25.89 8.41 -0.31
N ARG A 325 27.15 8.58 -0.70
CA ARG A 325 27.98 9.73 -0.30
C ARG A 325 27.38 11.05 -0.74
N ARG A 326 26.92 11.16 -1.98
CA ARG A 326 26.33 12.39 -2.51
C ARG A 326 25.00 12.71 -1.84
N ILE A 327 24.12 11.71 -1.70
CA ILE A 327 22.84 11.87 -1.00
C ILE A 327 23.06 12.29 0.46
N SER A 328 24.07 11.72 1.15
CA SER A 328 24.33 12.03 2.55
C SER A 328 24.75 13.50 2.81
N ALA A 329 25.16 14.23 1.78
CA ALA A 329 25.45 15.66 1.88
C ALA A 329 24.17 16.53 1.91
N LEU A 330 23.04 16.00 1.44
CA LEU A 330 21.72 16.63 1.49
C LEU A 330 20.95 16.15 2.72
N PHE A 331 20.22 17.04 3.38
CA PHE A 331 19.23 16.58 4.37
C PHE A 331 18.08 15.88 3.66
N THR A 332 17.94 14.58 3.89
CA THR A 332 16.97 13.68 3.27
C THR A 332 16.24 12.92 4.35
N GLU A 333 14.92 12.75 4.21
CA GLU A 333 14.08 12.03 5.19
C GLU A 333 14.11 10.52 4.97
N VAL A 334 13.97 10.07 3.71
CA VAL A 334 13.91 8.66 3.32
C VAL A 334 14.66 8.43 2.01
N ILE A 335 15.34 7.30 1.92
CA ILE A 335 15.82 6.71 0.67
C ILE A 335 15.10 5.39 0.47
N ILE A 336 14.58 5.15 -0.74
CA ILE A 336 14.02 3.86 -1.15
C ILE A 336 14.69 3.39 -2.43
N ALA A 337 15.11 2.13 -2.46
CA ALA A 337 15.74 1.49 -3.61
C ALA A 337 15.40 -0.01 -3.63
N PRO A 338 15.59 -0.71 -4.76
CA PRO A 338 15.46 -2.16 -4.80
C PRO A 338 16.39 -2.86 -3.79
N ASP A 339 17.63 -2.40 -3.67
CA ASP A 339 18.65 -2.87 -2.72
C ASP A 339 19.68 -1.77 -2.43
N ALA A 340 20.65 -2.05 -1.56
CA ALA A 340 21.80 -1.19 -1.28
C ALA A 340 23.06 -2.06 -1.10
N ASP A 341 24.19 -1.64 -1.67
CA ASP A 341 25.47 -2.32 -1.46
C ASP A 341 25.99 -2.09 -0.02
N GLU A 342 27.02 -2.84 0.37
CA GLU A 342 27.55 -2.80 1.72
C GLU A 342 28.16 -1.42 2.06
N GLU A 343 28.86 -0.80 1.09
CA GLU A 343 29.44 0.53 1.25
C GLU A 343 28.35 1.60 1.46
N ALA A 344 27.26 1.54 0.68
CA ALA A 344 26.14 2.46 0.85
C ALA A 344 25.47 2.32 2.22
N ARG A 345 25.26 1.08 2.68
CA ARG A 345 24.71 0.81 4.02
C ARG A 345 25.61 1.37 5.12
N GLU A 346 26.92 1.21 5.01
CA GLU A 346 27.90 1.76 5.96
C GLU A 346 27.84 3.29 5.99
N ILE A 347 27.86 3.95 4.83
CA ILE A 347 27.79 5.42 4.72
C ILE A 347 26.48 5.95 5.34
N ILE A 348 25.35 5.36 4.99
CA ILE A 348 24.04 5.78 5.48
C ILE A 348 23.91 5.54 6.98
N SER A 349 24.54 4.50 7.54
CA SER A 349 24.52 4.18 8.98
C SER A 349 24.98 5.35 9.85
N GLY A 350 25.87 6.21 9.34
CA GLY A 350 26.28 7.44 10.01
C GLY A 350 25.17 8.50 10.18
N LYS A 351 24.04 8.36 9.49
CA LYS A 351 22.91 9.32 9.49
C LYS A 351 21.71 8.76 10.26
N LYS A 352 21.77 8.71 11.58
CA LYS A 352 20.78 8.06 12.47
C LYS A 352 19.31 8.37 12.22
N ASN A 353 18.99 9.54 11.65
CA ASN A 353 17.61 9.95 11.40
C ASN A 353 17.14 9.66 9.96
N LEU A 354 18.03 9.37 9.03
CA LEU A 354 17.73 9.01 7.66
C LEU A 354 17.20 7.57 7.62
N ARG A 355 16.05 7.37 6.96
CA ARG A 355 15.46 6.05 6.79
C ARG A 355 15.94 5.46 5.47
N LEU A 356 16.35 4.20 5.51
CA LEU A 356 16.70 3.43 4.32
C LEU A 356 15.74 2.25 4.19
N LEU A 357 15.00 2.22 3.07
CA LEU A 357 14.05 1.18 2.72
C LEU A 357 14.57 0.40 1.52
N LEU A 358 14.53 -0.93 1.63
CA LEU A 358 14.89 -1.86 0.57
C LEU A 358 13.63 -2.61 0.13
N ALA A 359 13.20 -2.36 -1.10
CA ALA A 359 11.92 -2.87 -1.60
C ALA A 359 12.02 -4.27 -2.22
N GLY A 360 13.23 -4.79 -2.47
CA GLY A 360 13.46 -6.11 -3.06
C GLY A 360 13.19 -6.20 -4.57
N GLY A 361 12.76 -5.11 -5.22
CA GLY A 361 12.45 -5.01 -6.63
C GLY A 361 11.69 -3.73 -6.95
N LEU A 362 11.38 -3.50 -8.22
CA LEU A 362 10.53 -2.40 -8.67
C LEU A 362 9.07 -2.86 -8.83
N PRO A 363 8.09 -2.01 -8.52
CA PRO A 363 6.71 -2.29 -8.89
C PRO A 363 6.56 -2.22 -10.41
N ASP A 364 5.75 -3.12 -10.98
CA ASP A 364 5.37 -3.04 -12.40
C ASP A 364 4.43 -1.84 -12.61
N PRO A 365 4.82 -0.81 -13.40
CA PRO A 365 3.99 0.36 -13.64
C PRO A 365 2.76 0.07 -14.50
N LEU A 366 2.73 -1.08 -15.20
CA LEU A 366 1.61 -1.53 -16.02
C LEU A 366 0.65 -2.45 -15.26
N ALA A 367 1.01 -2.86 -14.04
CA ALA A 367 0.14 -3.72 -13.22
C ALA A 367 -1.16 -3.01 -12.88
N THR A 368 -2.25 -3.72 -13.11
CA THR A 368 -3.59 -3.29 -12.69
C THR A 368 -3.68 -3.24 -11.17
N GLY A 369 -4.71 -2.61 -10.65
CA GLY A 369 -4.96 -2.49 -9.22
C GLY A 369 -6.01 -1.41 -8.97
N LEU A 370 -6.43 -1.28 -7.74
CA LEU A 370 -7.45 -0.30 -7.37
C LEU A 370 -6.83 0.91 -6.65
N SER A 371 -7.34 2.07 -7.00
CA SER A 371 -7.15 3.31 -6.25
C SER A 371 -8.48 3.67 -5.59
N VAL A 372 -8.47 3.79 -4.26
CA VAL A 372 -9.65 4.06 -3.45
C VAL A 372 -9.48 5.39 -2.72
N ARG A 373 -10.45 6.27 -2.89
CA ARG A 373 -10.50 7.56 -2.21
C ARG A 373 -11.81 7.70 -1.44
N THR A 374 -11.72 8.10 -0.19
CA THR A 374 -12.91 8.40 0.61
C THR A 374 -13.49 9.76 0.20
N VAL A 375 -14.80 9.82 0.08
CA VAL A 375 -15.57 11.06 -0.08
C VAL A 375 -16.66 11.08 0.98
N SER A 376 -17.29 12.24 1.19
CA SER A 376 -18.36 12.35 2.17
C SER A 376 -19.51 11.37 1.86
N GLY A 377 -19.68 10.39 2.73
CA GLY A 377 -20.72 9.36 2.58
C GLY A 377 -20.43 8.23 1.58
N GLY A 378 -19.21 8.13 1.04
CA GLY A 378 -18.93 7.10 0.05
C GLY A 378 -17.44 6.89 -0.29
N LEU A 379 -17.24 6.07 -1.31
CA LEU A 379 -15.93 5.77 -1.89
C LEU A 379 -15.94 6.09 -3.38
N LEU A 380 -14.87 6.73 -3.86
CA LEU A 380 -14.51 6.74 -5.27
C LEU A 380 -13.49 5.64 -5.50
N VAL A 381 -13.80 4.74 -6.41
CA VAL A 381 -12.93 3.62 -6.77
C VAL A 381 -12.67 3.68 -8.25
N GLN A 382 -11.41 3.57 -8.63
CA GLN A 382 -10.97 3.49 -10.02
C GLN A 382 -9.79 2.53 -10.14
N ASN A 383 -9.47 2.12 -11.36
CA ASN A 383 -8.23 1.42 -11.62
C ASN A 383 -7.05 2.37 -11.45
N ARG A 384 -5.87 1.84 -11.10
CA ARG A 384 -4.61 2.59 -11.18
C ARG A 384 -4.41 3.07 -12.62
N ASP A 385 -3.77 4.23 -12.78
CA ASP A 385 -3.36 4.71 -14.08
C ASP A 385 -2.16 3.88 -14.57
N ALA A 386 -2.44 2.76 -15.23
CA ALA A 386 -1.46 1.88 -15.86
C ALA A 386 -1.20 2.26 -17.34
N GLY A 387 -1.77 3.38 -17.83
CA GLY A 387 -1.56 3.87 -19.19
C GLY A 387 -0.10 4.24 -19.41
N ARG A 388 0.45 3.81 -20.55
CA ARG A 388 1.81 4.12 -20.97
C ARG A 388 1.84 4.43 -22.45
N ILE A 389 2.54 5.50 -22.80
CA ILE A 389 2.74 5.93 -24.18
C ILE A 389 4.15 5.53 -24.61
N GLU A 390 4.24 4.92 -25.77
CA GLU A 390 5.49 4.56 -26.43
C GLU A 390 5.67 5.39 -27.73
N LEU A 391 6.85 5.33 -28.32
CA LEU A 391 7.21 6.12 -29.49
C LEU A 391 6.23 5.95 -30.67
N GLY A 392 5.72 4.73 -30.86
CA GLY A 392 4.79 4.40 -31.94
C GLY A 392 3.37 4.96 -31.76
N ASP A 393 3.01 5.43 -30.55
CA ASP A 393 1.70 5.99 -30.25
C ASP A 393 1.64 7.51 -30.54
N LEU A 394 2.80 8.14 -30.77
CA LEU A 394 2.89 9.58 -30.94
C LEU A 394 2.51 10.02 -32.34
N LYS A 395 1.67 11.05 -32.42
CA LYS A 395 1.28 11.69 -33.67
C LYS A 395 1.93 13.07 -33.77
N ILE A 396 2.84 13.27 -34.74
CA ILE A 396 3.38 14.60 -35.04
C ILE A 396 2.27 15.43 -35.69
N VAL A 397 2.04 16.64 -35.20
CA VAL A 397 0.93 17.52 -35.64
C VAL A 397 1.39 18.87 -36.15
N THR A 398 2.67 19.21 -36.03
CA THR A 398 3.29 20.46 -36.50
C THR A 398 4.09 20.25 -37.78
N GLU A 399 4.36 21.37 -38.50
CA GLU A 399 5.22 21.38 -39.70
C GLU A 399 6.66 20.99 -39.39
N ARG A 400 7.20 21.44 -38.24
CA ARG A 400 8.51 21.01 -37.75
C ARG A 400 8.40 19.65 -37.09
N GLU A 401 9.16 18.71 -37.58
CA GLU A 401 9.32 17.41 -36.92
C GLU A 401 10.30 17.51 -35.72
N PRO A 402 10.05 16.80 -34.64
CA PRO A 402 10.99 16.74 -33.51
C PRO A 402 12.22 15.90 -33.88
N SER A 403 13.38 16.25 -33.35
CA SER A 403 14.57 15.42 -33.40
C SER A 403 14.40 14.16 -32.53
N GLU A 404 15.27 13.16 -32.74
CA GLU A 404 15.29 11.93 -31.91
C GLU A 404 15.46 12.24 -30.44
N GLN A 405 16.31 13.21 -30.08
CA GLN A 405 16.52 13.64 -28.70
C GLN A 405 15.28 14.33 -28.13
N GLU A 406 14.62 15.21 -28.89
CA GLU A 406 13.36 15.83 -28.46
C GLU A 406 12.27 14.78 -28.24
N MET A 407 12.18 13.74 -29.08
CA MET A 407 11.23 12.65 -28.91
C MET A 407 11.51 11.86 -27.61
N ALA A 408 12.76 11.53 -27.35
CA ALA A 408 13.16 10.83 -26.12
C ALA A 408 12.85 11.67 -24.88
N ASP A 409 13.19 12.96 -24.90
CA ASP A 409 12.94 13.89 -23.80
C ASP A 409 11.43 14.15 -23.59
N MET A 410 10.63 14.20 -24.67
CA MET A 410 9.17 14.33 -24.58
C MET A 410 8.54 13.12 -23.90
N LEU A 411 8.92 11.89 -24.28
CA LEU A 411 8.44 10.68 -23.60
C LEU A 411 8.86 10.64 -22.14
N PHE A 412 10.11 10.99 -21.83
CA PHE A 412 10.59 11.11 -20.46
C PHE A 412 9.74 12.13 -19.66
N ALA A 413 9.56 13.34 -20.20
CA ALA A 413 8.80 14.40 -19.54
C ALA A 413 7.32 14.00 -19.32
N PHE A 414 6.71 13.30 -20.27
CA PHE A 414 5.33 12.86 -20.19
C PHE A 414 5.14 11.76 -19.12
N ARG A 415 6.08 10.81 -19.02
CA ARG A 415 6.10 9.81 -17.95
C ARG A 415 6.24 10.46 -16.57
N VAL A 416 7.12 11.47 -16.42
CA VAL A 416 7.19 12.26 -15.19
C VAL A 416 5.87 12.98 -14.92
N GLY A 417 5.27 13.60 -15.96
CA GLY A 417 4.02 14.35 -15.87
C GLY A 417 2.85 13.54 -15.31
N LYS A 418 2.78 12.23 -15.61
CA LYS A 418 1.80 11.28 -15.04
C LYS A 418 1.81 11.26 -13.51
N HIS A 419 2.95 11.52 -12.89
CA HIS A 419 3.15 11.52 -11.43
C HIS A 419 3.12 12.90 -10.79
N VAL A 420 2.86 13.96 -11.55
CA VAL A 420 2.74 15.34 -11.07
C VAL A 420 1.28 15.71 -10.89
N LYS A 421 0.96 16.37 -9.78
CA LYS A 421 -0.43 16.84 -9.54
C LYS A 421 -0.86 17.86 -10.58
N SER A 422 -2.07 17.66 -11.12
CA SER A 422 -2.70 18.50 -12.14
C SER A 422 -3.03 19.90 -11.62
N ASN A 423 -2.97 20.96 -12.45
CA ASN A 423 -2.42 20.92 -13.81
C ASN A 423 -0.89 20.79 -13.76
N ALA A 424 -0.32 19.90 -14.54
CA ALA A 424 1.10 19.60 -14.55
C ALA A 424 1.79 20.10 -15.84
N ILE A 425 2.91 20.78 -15.67
CA ILE A 425 3.83 21.15 -16.76
C ILE A 425 5.24 20.72 -16.35
N VAL A 426 5.87 19.91 -17.19
CA VAL A 426 7.22 19.37 -16.97
C VAL A 426 8.13 19.75 -18.13
N TYR A 427 9.18 20.51 -17.86
CA TYR A 427 10.26 20.73 -18.82
C TYR A 427 11.36 19.70 -18.62
N ALA A 428 11.84 19.12 -19.71
CA ALA A 428 12.94 18.15 -19.66
C ALA A 428 13.95 18.40 -20.78
N LYS A 429 15.19 18.01 -20.53
CA LYS A 429 16.31 18.10 -21.44
C LYS A 429 17.35 17.04 -21.12
N ASN A 430 17.75 16.27 -22.13
CA ASN A 430 18.76 15.22 -22.01
C ASN A 430 18.44 14.22 -20.87
N GLY A 431 17.20 13.72 -20.81
CA GLY A 431 16.77 12.73 -19.82
C GLY A 431 16.65 13.26 -18.39
N ALA A 432 16.61 14.57 -18.18
CA ALA A 432 16.46 15.19 -16.86
C ALA A 432 15.41 16.29 -16.89
N THR A 433 14.62 16.41 -15.81
CA THR A 433 13.73 17.55 -15.62
C THR A 433 14.55 18.81 -15.37
N VAL A 434 14.08 19.91 -15.93
CA VAL A 434 14.71 21.25 -15.79
C VAL A 434 13.75 22.32 -15.26
N GLY A 435 12.52 21.94 -14.98
CA GLY A 435 11.49 22.77 -14.36
C GLY A 435 10.18 22.00 -14.27
N ILE A 436 9.52 22.06 -13.11
CA ILE A 436 8.25 21.37 -12.84
C ILE A 436 7.27 22.35 -12.20
N GLY A 437 6.08 22.46 -12.80
CA GLY A 437 4.93 23.17 -12.26
C GLY A 437 3.81 22.19 -11.94
N ALA A 438 3.37 22.14 -10.70
CA ALA A 438 2.44 21.16 -10.18
C ALA A 438 1.26 21.82 -9.45
N GLY A 439 0.07 21.20 -9.56
CA GLY A 439 -1.08 21.51 -8.70
C GLY A 439 -1.68 22.89 -8.89
N GLN A 440 -1.53 23.50 -10.07
CA GLN A 440 -2.08 24.82 -10.34
C GLN A 440 -3.45 24.75 -11.04
N MET A 441 -4.30 25.76 -10.80
CA MET A 441 -5.62 25.84 -11.42
C MET A 441 -5.55 26.15 -12.92
N SER A 442 -4.44 26.72 -13.40
CA SER A 442 -4.23 26.93 -14.84
C SER A 442 -2.89 26.35 -15.30
N ARG A 443 -2.85 25.87 -16.58
CA ARG A 443 -1.60 25.41 -17.22
C ARG A 443 -0.61 26.53 -17.41
N LEU A 444 -1.11 27.73 -17.68
CA LEU A 444 -0.29 28.92 -17.79
C LEU A 444 0.51 29.20 -16.51
N ASP A 445 -0.13 29.10 -15.35
CA ASP A 445 0.56 29.29 -14.06
C ASP A 445 1.56 28.17 -13.78
N SER A 446 1.21 26.92 -14.10
CA SER A 446 2.15 25.81 -14.01
C SER A 446 3.38 26.01 -14.90
N ALA A 447 3.18 26.47 -16.15
CA ALA A 447 4.27 26.77 -17.07
C ALA A 447 5.20 27.88 -16.54
N ARG A 448 4.61 28.96 -16.03
CA ARG A 448 5.35 30.08 -15.44
C ARG A 448 6.15 29.68 -14.20
N ILE A 449 5.54 28.91 -13.30
CA ILE A 449 6.20 28.39 -12.09
C ILE A 449 7.39 27.49 -12.48
N ALA A 450 7.19 26.59 -13.43
CA ALA A 450 8.23 25.69 -13.88
C ALA A 450 9.40 26.44 -14.53
N ALA A 451 9.12 27.43 -15.39
CA ALA A 451 10.13 28.30 -16.00
C ALA A 451 10.88 29.12 -14.95
N ARG A 452 10.18 29.72 -13.99
CA ARG A 452 10.79 30.49 -12.89
C ARG A 452 11.72 29.64 -12.05
N LYS A 453 11.32 28.41 -11.67
CA LYS A 453 12.18 27.49 -10.92
C LYS A 453 13.43 27.12 -11.71
N SER A 454 13.33 26.97 -13.03
CA SER A 454 14.45 26.73 -13.92
C SER A 454 15.45 27.91 -13.94
N GLU A 455 14.95 29.14 -13.93
CA GLU A 455 15.79 30.35 -13.83
C GLU A 455 16.52 30.40 -12.47
N ASP A 456 15.77 30.19 -11.36
CA ASP A 456 16.32 30.22 -10.02
C ASP A 456 17.40 29.13 -9.82
N ALA A 457 17.18 27.93 -10.38
CA ALA A 457 18.14 26.82 -10.35
C ALA A 457 19.41 27.12 -11.17
N ALA A 458 19.27 27.69 -12.37
CA ALA A 458 20.38 28.13 -13.19
C ALA A 458 21.22 29.20 -12.48
N GLN A 459 20.56 30.19 -11.89
CA GLN A 459 21.22 31.25 -11.12
C GLN A 459 22.01 30.68 -9.93
N ALA A 460 21.39 29.75 -9.18
CA ALA A 460 22.04 29.08 -8.05
C ALA A 460 23.28 28.27 -8.48
N ALA A 461 23.26 27.71 -9.70
CA ALA A 461 24.38 27.00 -10.33
C ALA A 461 25.43 27.93 -11.02
N GLY A 462 25.24 29.25 -10.98
CA GLY A 462 26.11 30.22 -11.64
C GLY A 462 26.04 30.19 -13.17
N GLN A 463 24.93 29.68 -13.73
CA GLN A 463 24.70 29.65 -15.19
C GLN A 463 24.01 30.93 -15.64
N SER A 464 24.35 31.39 -16.85
CA SER A 464 23.77 32.63 -17.42
C SER A 464 22.42 32.41 -18.09
N GLU A 465 22.14 31.19 -18.52
CA GLU A 465 20.88 30.83 -19.20
C GLU A 465 20.02 29.92 -18.31
N PRO A 466 18.69 30.10 -18.32
CA PRO A 466 17.77 29.18 -17.65
C PRO A 466 17.94 27.73 -18.13
N LEU A 467 17.79 26.75 -17.23
CA LEU A 467 17.92 25.32 -17.61
C LEU A 467 16.89 24.90 -18.66
N VAL A 468 15.74 25.59 -18.72
CA VAL A 468 14.65 25.35 -19.67
C VAL A 468 15.00 25.68 -21.11
N THR A 469 16.04 26.51 -21.36
CA THR A 469 16.44 26.88 -22.72
C THR A 469 16.85 25.66 -23.54
N GLY A 470 16.17 25.44 -24.66
CA GLY A 470 16.37 24.25 -25.53
C GLY A 470 15.82 22.94 -24.94
N SER A 471 14.88 23.02 -24.00
CA SER A 471 14.17 21.85 -23.45
C SER A 471 12.94 21.50 -24.28
N VAL A 472 12.34 20.36 -23.95
CA VAL A 472 10.96 20.01 -24.34
C VAL A 472 10.01 20.28 -23.18
N VAL A 473 8.69 20.36 -23.46
CA VAL A 473 7.66 20.52 -22.44
C VAL A 473 6.57 19.46 -22.57
N ALA A 474 6.18 18.85 -21.47
CA ALA A 474 5.04 17.95 -21.37
C ALA A 474 3.90 18.59 -20.57
N SER A 475 2.67 18.37 -21.04
CA SER A 475 1.44 18.72 -20.34
C SER A 475 0.61 17.46 -20.08
N ASP A 476 0.09 17.31 -18.85
CA ASP A 476 -0.75 16.18 -18.43
C ASP A 476 -2.09 16.08 -19.17
N ALA A 477 -2.56 17.18 -19.77
CA ALA A 477 -3.75 17.24 -20.62
C ALA A 477 -3.55 18.28 -21.73
N PHE A 478 -4.55 18.41 -22.63
CA PHE A 478 -4.48 19.35 -23.74
C PHE A 478 -4.39 20.82 -23.28
N PHE A 479 -3.78 21.66 -24.11
CA PHE A 479 -3.83 23.09 -23.94
C PHE A 479 -5.19 23.62 -24.42
N PRO A 480 -6.04 24.21 -23.56
CA PRO A 480 -7.34 24.74 -23.98
C PRO A 480 -7.21 26.04 -24.79
N PHE A 481 -6.07 26.72 -24.68
CA PHE A 481 -5.69 27.95 -25.36
C PHE A 481 -4.19 27.92 -25.67
N ALA A 482 -3.74 28.75 -26.61
CA ALA A 482 -2.33 28.82 -26.99
C ALA A 482 -1.43 29.52 -25.95
N ASP A 483 -2.01 30.22 -24.96
CA ASP A 483 -1.26 31.02 -23.97
C ASP A 483 -0.26 30.21 -23.14
N GLY A 484 -0.66 29.03 -22.68
CA GLY A 484 0.24 28.12 -21.94
C GLY A 484 1.36 27.57 -22.80
N LEU A 485 1.07 27.23 -24.08
CA LEU A 485 2.04 26.82 -25.07
C LEU A 485 3.04 27.96 -25.39
N LEU A 486 2.53 29.16 -25.66
CA LEU A 486 3.37 30.32 -25.97
C LEU A 486 4.25 30.72 -24.79
N SER A 487 3.75 30.64 -23.56
CA SER A 487 4.56 30.83 -22.36
C SER A 487 5.72 29.83 -22.26
N ALA A 488 5.50 28.58 -22.69
CA ALA A 488 6.57 27.59 -22.73
C ALA A 488 7.60 27.89 -23.84
N ALA A 489 7.14 28.33 -25.01
CA ALA A 489 8.02 28.79 -26.09
C ALA A 489 8.87 29.99 -25.69
N GLU A 490 8.27 31.00 -25.05
CA GLU A 490 8.97 32.19 -24.52
C GLU A 490 10.03 31.81 -23.47
N ALA A 491 9.78 30.78 -22.66
CA ALA A 491 10.75 30.24 -21.71
C ALA A 491 11.91 29.50 -22.39
N GLY A 492 11.81 29.19 -23.68
CA GLY A 492 12.87 28.55 -24.47
C GLY A 492 12.65 27.08 -24.78
N ALA A 493 11.45 26.53 -24.58
CA ALA A 493 11.11 25.17 -25.02
C ALA A 493 11.10 25.09 -26.55
N THR A 494 11.55 23.94 -27.10
CA THR A 494 11.64 23.71 -28.53
C THR A 494 10.61 22.70 -29.04
N ALA A 495 10.11 21.82 -28.17
CA ALA A 495 9.12 20.82 -28.53
C ALA A 495 8.10 20.59 -27.41
N VAL A 496 6.93 20.08 -27.78
CA VAL A 496 5.77 19.92 -26.89
C VAL A 496 5.16 18.54 -27.06
N ILE A 497 4.84 17.88 -25.93
CA ILE A 497 4.03 16.68 -25.90
C ILE A 497 2.77 16.93 -25.07
N GLN A 498 1.62 16.58 -25.63
CA GLN A 498 0.32 16.72 -24.96
C GLN A 498 -0.69 15.70 -25.53
N PRO A 499 -1.81 15.46 -24.85
CA PRO A 499 -2.83 14.52 -25.34
C PRO A 499 -3.51 14.91 -26.66
N GLY A 500 -3.74 16.20 -26.92
CA GLY A 500 -4.68 16.65 -27.94
C GLY A 500 -6.13 16.38 -27.53
N GLY A 501 -7.07 16.60 -28.46
CA GLY A 501 -8.51 16.38 -28.25
C GLY A 501 -9.29 17.62 -27.76
N SER A 502 -8.69 18.81 -27.86
CA SER A 502 -9.37 20.07 -27.65
C SER A 502 -10.14 20.50 -28.90
N ILE A 503 -11.27 21.18 -28.74
CA ILE A 503 -11.99 21.85 -29.84
C ILE A 503 -11.09 22.90 -30.51
N ARG A 504 -10.06 23.39 -29.82
CA ARG A 504 -9.11 24.40 -30.28
C ARG A 504 -7.74 23.84 -30.68
N ASP A 505 -7.63 22.55 -30.94
CA ASP A 505 -6.35 21.97 -31.35
C ASP A 505 -5.74 22.67 -32.56
N ASP A 506 -6.56 23.03 -33.56
CA ASP A 506 -6.09 23.74 -34.76
C ASP A 506 -5.46 25.11 -34.41
N GLU A 507 -6.04 25.87 -33.46
CA GLU A 507 -5.48 27.14 -32.98
C GLU A 507 -4.13 26.92 -32.26
N VAL A 508 -4.06 25.87 -31.43
CA VAL A 508 -2.84 25.54 -30.68
C VAL A 508 -1.73 25.03 -31.61
N ILE A 509 -2.08 24.22 -32.62
CA ILE A 509 -1.14 23.78 -33.67
C ILE A 509 -0.62 24.95 -34.48
N ALA A 510 -1.50 25.88 -34.90
CA ALA A 510 -1.09 27.09 -35.63
C ALA A 510 -0.11 27.93 -34.81
N ALA A 511 -0.39 28.17 -33.51
CA ALA A 511 0.51 28.90 -32.62
C ALA A 511 1.85 28.17 -32.44
N ALA A 512 1.86 26.84 -32.37
CA ALA A 512 3.10 26.05 -32.32
C ALA A 512 3.94 26.21 -33.58
N ASN A 513 3.30 26.20 -34.76
CA ASN A 513 3.99 26.41 -36.03
C ASN A 513 4.57 27.82 -36.16
N GLU A 514 3.83 28.85 -35.78
CA GLU A 514 4.32 30.26 -35.73
C GLU A 514 5.53 30.39 -34.80
N ALA A 515 5.50 29.72 -33.62
CA ALA A 515 6.60 29.68 -32.66
C ALA A 515 7.74 28.71 -33.05
N ARG A 516 7.62 28.01 -34.22
CA ARG A 516 8.57 26.99 -34.71
C ARG A 516 8.80 25.84 -33.72
N LEU A 517 7.81 25.51 -32.91
CA LEU A 517 7.83 24.34 -32.05
C LEU A 517 7.54 23.05 -32.82
N ALA A 518 8.14 21.94 -32.44
CA ALA A 518 7.59 20.64 -32.76
C ALA A 518 6.54 20.25 -31.76
N MET A 519 5.44 19.61 -32.16
CA MET A 519 4.42 19.14 -31.26
C MET A 519 3.95 17.74 -31.62
N VAL A 520 3.79 16.91 -30.59
CA VAL A 520 3.22 15.57 -30.73
C VAL A 520 2.01 15.40 -29.82
N PHE A 521 1.03 14.63 -30.30
CA PHE A 521 -0.14 14.21 -29.55
C PHE A 521 0.01 12.77 -29.10
N THR A 522 -0.42 12.48 -27.83
CA THR A 522 -0.41 11.16 -27.25
C THR A 522 -1.76 10.45 -27.34
N GLY A 523 -2.87 11.18 -27.54
CA GLY A 523 -4.22 10.62 -27.44
C GLY A 523 -4.64 10.17 -26.04
N MET A 524 -3.75 10.22 -25.05
CA MET A 524 -3.96 9.80 -23.66
C MET A 524 -3.54 10.90 -22.70
N ARG A 525 -4.39 11.20 -21.73
CA ARG A 525 -4.11 12.16 -20.65
C ARG A 525 -3.85 11.44 -19.32
N HIS A 526 -3.13 12.11 -18.44
CA HIS A 526 -2.80 11.60 -17.09
C HIS A 526 -3.14 12.65 -16.02
N PHE A 527 -4.41 12.74 -15.63
CA PHE A 527 -4.79 13.58 -14.51
C PHE A 527 -4.50 12.92 -13.17
N ARG A 528 -3.89 13.67 -12.26
CA ARG A 528 -3.63 13.26 -10.87
C ARG A 528 -4.04 14.39 -9.92
N HIS A 529 -5.06 14.15 -9.08
CA HIS A 529 -5.58 15.12 -8.09
C HIS A 529 -5.25 14.74 -6.65
#